data_74789772cb00a73002513b5276acf9f0
#
_entry.id   74789772cb00a73002513b5276acf9f0
#
_cell.length_a   1.000
_cell.length_b   1.000
_cell.length_c   1.000
_cell.angle_alpha   90.00
_cell.angle_beta   90.00
_cell.angle_gamma   90.00
#
_symmetry.space_group_name_H-M   'P 1'
#
loop_
_entity.id
_entity.type
_entity.pdbx_description
1 polymer ?
#
loop_
_entity_poly.entity_id
_entity_poly.type
_entity_poly.pdbx_seq_one_letter_code
_entity_poly.pdbx_strand_id
1 'polypeptide(L)'
;VACNRVVFEYYDYMDKGEVQKGYHCAWQIHYHLVFPVKYRKALLDEMVVKIIEETTEGIPERYAIEMEALGMDKNHIHLLCGDHPKISPGEIVRILKSINAREIFRRYLEIKKEFWGGEFWSDGYYVATVGARGNWSKVEKYIQKQAKPKEDLRQIRLF
;
A
#
# COMPACT_ATOMS: atom_id res chain seq x y z
N VAL A 1 20.84 6.73 0.86
CA VAL A 1 20.43 5.59 1.68
C VAL A 1 19.06 5.18 1.21
N ALA A 2 18.97 4.02 0.57
CA ALA A 2 17.72 3.50 0.05
C ALA A 2 16.88 2.99 1.22
N CYS A 3 15.79 3.68 1.54
CA CYS A 3 14.80 3.18 2.47
C CYS A 3 13.92 2.17 1.73
N ASN A 4 14.34 0.92 1.75
CA ASN A 4 13.61 -0.21 1.20
C ASN A 4 13.24 -1.12 2.38
N ARG A 5 12.10 -0.87 3.02
CA ARG A 5 11.66 -1.68 4.14
C ARG A 5 10.36 -2.40 3.79
N VAL A 6 10.34 -3.71 3.98
CA VAL A 6 9.10 -4.49 4.07
C VAL A 6 8.56 -4.29 5.47
N VAL A 7 7.32 -3.82 5.52
CA VAL A 7 6.67 -3.49 6.76
C VAL A 7 5.44 -4.32 6.89
N PHE A 8 5.33 -5.31 7.31
CA PHE A 8 4.30 -6.28 7.68
C PHE A 8 4.49 -7.66 7.04
N GLU A 9 5.04 -8.56 7.82
CA GLU A 9 4.56 -9.92 7.96
C GLU A 9 3.50 -9.91 9.09
N TYR A 10 2.37 -9.24 8.86
CA TYR A 10 1.27 -9.27 9.80
C TYR A 10 0.32 -10.39 9.36
N TYR A 11 0.10 -11.36 10.20
CA TYR A 11 -0.68 -12.59 10.04
C TYR A 11 0.05 -13.78 9.38
N ASP A 12 0.97 -14.34 10.12
CA ASP A 12 1.49 -15.69 9.88
C ASP A 12 0.48 -16.81 10.30
N TYR A 13 -0.79 -16.46 10.50
CA TYR A 13 -1.76 -17.41 11.06
C TYR A 13 -3.13 -17.53 10.36
N MET A 14 -3.40 -16.79 9.30
CA MET A 14 -4.52 -17.14 8.42
C MET A 14 -3.96 -17.79 7.15
N ASP A 15 -4.44 -18.97 6.86
CA ASP A 15 -4.13 -19.69 5.63
C ASP A 15 -4.44 -18.76 4.45
N LYS A 16 -3.38 -18.26 3.81
CA LYS A 16 -3.41 -17.26 2.72
C LYS A 16 -4.16 -17.83 1.51
N GLY A 17 -5.43 -18.02 1.63
CA GLY A 17 -6.30 -18.68 0.65
C GLY A 17 -7.61 -19.13 1.23
N GLU A 18 -7.91 -18.88 2.50
CA GLU A 18 -9.21 -19.18 3.05
C GLU A 18 -10.30 -18.27 2.51
N VAL A 19 -11.41 -18.89 2.14
CA VAL A 19 -12.63 -18.20 1.74
C VAL A 19 -13.26 -17.59 2.99
N GLN A 20 -13.34 -16.28 3.04
CA GLN A 20 -14.04 -15.56 4.10
C GLN A 20 -15.55 -15.72 3.95
N LYS A 21 -16.27 -15.76 5.07
CA LYS A 21 -17.71 -16.00 5.10
C LYS A 21 -18.43 -14.92 5.89
N GLY A 22 -19.46 -14.36 5.29
CA GLY A 22 -20.43 -13.50 5.94
C GLY A 22 -21.81 -14.12 6.00
N TYR A 23 -22.81 -13.38 6.50
CA TYR A 23 -24.15 -13.90 6.73
C TYR A 23 -24.83 -14.43 5.45
N HIS A 24 -24.61 -13.78 4.29
CA HIS A 24 -25.20 -14.17 3.01
C HIS A 24 -24.16 -14.27 1.88
N CYS A 25 -22.89 -14.21 2.17
CA CYS A 25 -21.84 -14.24 1.14
C CYS A 25 -20.58 -14.93 1.63
N ALA A 26 -19.83 -15.45 0.67
CA ALA A 26 -18.46 -15.90 0.88
C ALA A 26 -17.58 -15.19 -0.15
N TRP A 27 -16.37 -14.78 0.24
CA TRP A 27 -15.47 -14.05 -0.64
C TRP A 27 -14.01 -14.43 -0.41
N GLN A 28 -13.22 -14.12 -1.42
CA GLN A 28 -11.78 -14.24 -1.42
C GLN A 28 -11.27 -13.16 -2.36
N ILE A 29 -11.10 -11.95 -1.81
CA ILE A 29 -10.79 -10.76 -2.57
C ILE A 29 -9.46 -10.21 -2.08
N HIS A 30 -8.49 -10.12 -2.99
CA HIS A 30 -7.19 -9.53 -2.73
C HIS A 30 -6.84 -8.57 -3.86
N TYR A 31 -6.36 -7.39 -3.51
CA TYR A 31 -5.94 -6.36 -4.44
C TYR A 31 -4.47 -6.02 -4.25
N HIS A 32 -3.76 -5.92 -5.37
CA HIS A 32 -2.48 -5.24 -5.46
C HIS A 32 -2.73 -3.80 -5.91
N LEU A 33 -2.46 -2.86 -5.02
CA LEU A 33 -2.62 -1.43 -5.25
C LEU A 33 -1.27 -0.76 -5.35
N VAL A 34 -1.12 0.19 -6.30
CA VAL A 34 0.07 1.03 -6.40
C VAL A 34 -0.35 2.47 -6.59
N PHE A 35 0.19 3.37 -5.79
CA PHE A 35 -0.07 4.79 -5.96
C PHE A 35 1.17 5.63 -5.63
N PRO A 36 1.46 6.64 -6.48
CA PRO A 36 2.65 7.45 -6.35
C PRO A 36 2.43 8.71 -5.53
N VAL A 37 3.53 9.24 -5.00
CA VAL A 37 3.62 10.60 -4.49
C VAL A 37 3.35 11.58 -5.63
N LYS A 38 2.71 12.70 -5.32
CA LYS A 38 2.40 13.76 -6.30
C LYS A 38 3.67 14.27 -7.00
N TYR A 39 3.57 14.39 -8.30
CA TYR A 39 4.69 14.74 -9.19
C TYR A 39 5.85 13.75 -9.16
N ARG A 40 5.63 12.52 -8.70
CA ARG A 40 6.67 11.51 -8.54
C ARG A 40 7.87 11.97 -7.69
N LYS A 41 7.64 12.89 -6.75
CA LYS A 41 8.69 13.36 -5.84
C LYS A 41 9.20 12.22 -4.97
N ALA A 42 10.51 12.12 -4.81
CA ALA A 42 11.18 11.11 -4.00
C ALA A 42 11.15 11.51 -2.50
N LEU A 43 9.96 11.54 -1.91
CA LEU A 43 9.71 12.02 -0.54
C LEU A 43 9.40 10.91 0.48
N LEU A 44 9.47 9.65 0.06
CA LEU A 44 9.31 8.52 0.98
C LEU A 44 10.66 8.21 1.65
N ASP A 45 11.12 9.14 2.50
CA ASP A 45 12.26 8.97 3.37
C ASP A 45 11.90 8.14 4.62
N GLU A 46 12.87 7.87 5.48
CA GLU A 46 12.67 7.02 6.67
C GLU A 46 11.58 7.55 7.62
N MET A 47 11.43 8.88 7.75
CA MET A 47 10.43 9.49 8.61
C MET A 47 9.03 9.32 8.01
N VAL A 48 8.87 9.59 6.72
CA VAL A 48 7.59 9.43 6.02
C VAL A 48 7.17 7.97 5.99
N VAL A 49 8.11 7.07 5.70
CA VAL A 49 7.89 5.62 5.73
C VAL A 49 7.35 5.20 7.09
N LYS A 50 7.99 5.59 8.18
CA LYS A 50 7.55 5.27 9.54
C LYS A 50 6.13 5.80 9.83
N ILE A 51 5.80 7.02 9.39
CA ILE A 51 4.46 7.58 9.56
C ILE A 51 3.42 6.74 8.80
N ILE A 52 3.73 6.36 7.56
CA ILE A 52 2.84 5.52 6.74
C ILE A 52 2.62 4.14 7.39
N GLU A 53 3.70 3.53 7.89
CA GLU A 53 3.66 2.25 8.60
C GLU A 53 2.70 2.31 9.79
N GLU A 54 2.97 3.19 10.73
CA GLU A 54 2.17 3.37 11.96
C GLU A 54 0.71 3.72 11.64
N THR A 55 0.49 4.51 10.60
CA THR A 55 -0.84 4.95 10.20
C THR A 55 -1.62 3.81 9.56
N THR A 56 -0.95 3.02 8.73
CA THR A 56 -1.55 1.89 8.01
C THR A 56 -1.90 0.75 8.95
N GLU A 57 -1.11 0.53 10.02
CA GLU A 57 -1.40 -0.45 11.08
C GLU A 57 -2.76 -0.22 11.75
N GLY A 58 -3.16 1.02 11.94
CA GLY A 58 -4.44 1.38 12.58
C GLY A 58 -5.67 1.28 11.66
N ILE A 59 -5.50 1.00 10.37
CA ILE A 59 -6.61 0.96 9.41
C ILE A 59 -7.52 -0.26 9.59
N PRO A 60 -7.00 -1.50 9.77
CA PRO A 60 -7.84 -2.67 9.95
C PRO A 60 -8.83 -2.58 11.11
N GLU A 61 -8.47 -1.87 12.17
CA GLU A 61 -9.33 -1.69 13.33
C GLU A 61 -10.58 -0.83 13.03
N ARG A 62 -10.50 0.05 12.03
CA ARG A 62 -11.57 1.01 11.69
C ARG A 62 -12.34 0.65 10.44
N TYR A 63 -11.69 -0.04 9.53
CA TYR A 63 -12.22 -0.38 8.21
C TYR A 63 -12.05 -1.88 7.99
N ALA A 64 -12.98 -2.50 7.31
CA ALA A 64 -12.91 -3.92 6.97
C ALA A 64 -11.89 -4.18 5.82
N ILE A 65 -10.69 -3.65 5.97
CA ILE A 65 -9.59 -3.76 5.01
C ILE A 65 -8.45 -4.50 5.70
N GLU A 66 -8.11 -5.68 5.20
CA GLU A 66 -7.00 -6.47 5.72
C GLU A 66 -5.70 -6.08 5.02
N MET A 67 -4.71 -5.62 5.78
CA MET A 67 -3.41 -5.27 5.24
C MET A 67 -2.50 -6.50 5.24
N GLU A 68 -2.06 -6.93 4.07
CA GLU A 68 -1.29 -8.18 3.92
C GLU A 68 0.20 -7.92 3.68
N ALA A 69 0.52 -6.96 2.82
CA ALA A 69 1.90 -6.55 2.57
C ALA A 69 1.96 -5.09 2.13
N LEU A 70 2.96 -4.37 2.61
CA LEU A 70 3.26 -3.00 2.24
C LEU A 70 4.71 -2.90 1.80
N GLY A 71 4.94 -2.45 0.59
CA GLY A 71 6.27 -2.15 0.04
C GLY A 71 6.34 -0.70 -0.41
N MET A 72 7.48 -0.06 -0.19
CA MET A 72 7.68 1.33 -0.54
C MET A 72 8.98 1.51 -1.33
N ASP A 73 8.89 2.32 -2.38
CA ASP A 73 10.05 2.86 -3.09
C ASP A 73 10.09 4.38 -2.82
N LYS A 74 11.07 5.08 -3.31
CA LYS A 74 11.31 6.51 -3.03
C LYS A 74 10.10 7.41 -3.32
N ASN A 75 9.24 7.05 -4.27
CA ASN A 75 8.18 7.92 -4.79
C ASN A 75 6.82 7.23 -4.98
N HIS A 76 6.66 5.97 -4.56
CA HIS A 76 5.38 5.25 -4.65
C HIS A 76 5.32 4.11 -3.65
N ILE A 77 4.12 3.67 -3.37
CA ILE A 77 3.87 2.52 -2.50
C ILE A 77 3.17 1.39 -3.26
N HIS A 78 3.47 0.17 -2.86
CA HIS A 78 2.78 -1.05 -3.23
C HIS A 78 2.08 -1.61 -2.01
N LEU A 79 0.82 -1.92 -2.14
CA LEU A 79 0.03 -2.51 -1.09
C LEU A 79 -0.66 -3.76 -1.59
N LEU A 80 -0.58 -4.83 -0.83
CA LEU A 80 -1.43 -5.99 -0.96
C LEU A 80 -2.44 -5.97 0.18
N CYS A 81 -3.72 -6.01 -0.14
CA CYS A 81 -4.77 -5.99 0.85
C CYS A 81 -5.92 -6.93 0.47
N GLY A 82 -6.49 -7.57 1.48
CA GLY A 82 -7.77 -8.25 1.40
C GLY A 82 -8.91 -7.30 1.74
N ASP A 83 -10.11 -7.58 1.23
CA ASP A 83 -11.24 -6.69 1.46
C ASP A 83 -12.57 -7.40 1.51
N HIS A 84 -13.54 -6.74 2.13
CA HIS A 84 -14.94 -7.12 2.14
C HIS A 84 -15.61 -6.66 0.84
N PRO A 85 -16.48 -7.48 0.20
CA PRO A 85 -17.08 -7.17 -1.11
C PRO A 85 -17.91 -5.89 -1.15
N LYS A 86 -18.19 -5.26 -0.02
CA LYS A 86 -18.89 -3.97 0.05
C LYS A 86 -18.01 -2.75 -0.21
N ILE A 87 -16.70 -2.89 -0.15
CA ILE A 87 -15.76 -1.78 -0.31
C ILE A 87 -15.11 -1.89 -1.68
N SER A 88 -15.10 -0.82 -2.44
CA SER A 88 -14.47 -0.80 -3.74
C SER A 88 -12.95 -0.52 -3.64
N PRO A 89 -12.13 -0.99 -4.59
CA PRO A 89 -10.69 -0.65 -4.61
C PRO A 89 -10.43 0.85 -4.58
N GLY A 90 -11.27 1.64 -5.27
CA GLY A 90 -11.17 3.10 -5.24
C GLY A 90 -11.40 3.70 -3.86
N GLU A 91 -12.34 3.13 -3.11
CA GLU A 91 -12.61 3.53 -1.73
C GLU A 91 -11.43 3.19 -0.80
N ILE A 92 -10.83 2.01 -0.95
CA ILE A 92 -9.62 1.62 -0.21
C ILE A 92 -8.51 2.64 -0.44
N VAL A 93 -8.22 2.96 -1.70
CA VAL A 93 -7.17 3.93 -2.07
C VAL A 93 -7.48 5.31 -1.51
N ARG A 94 -8.74 5.75 -1.58
CA ARG A 94 -9.19 7.04 -1.03
C ARG A 94 -8.95 7.12 0.48
N ILE A 95 -9.32 6.09 1.22
CA ILE A 95 -9.11 5.98 2.67
C ILE A 95 -7.61 6.07 2.99
N LEU A 96 -6.80 5.24 2.36
CA LEU A 96 -5.36 5.17 2.57
C LEU A 96 -4.68 6.50 2.27
N LYS A 97 -4.92 7.07 1.09
CA LYS A 97 -4.34 8.36 0.69
C LYS A 97 -4.72 9.47 1.66
N SER A 98 -6.00 9.54 2.04
CA SER A 98 -6.51 10.60 2.92
C SER A 98 -5.88 10.53 4.33
N ILE A 99 -5.87 9.34 4.93
CA ILE A 99 -5.36 9.16 6.29
C ILE A 99 -3.84 9.38 6.32
N ASN A 100 -3.10 8.77 5.40
CA ASN A 100 -1.65 8.90 5.35
C ASN A 100 -1.22 10.35 5.06
N ALA A 101 -1.82 11.03 4.09
CA ALA A 101 -1.48 12.41 3.77
C ALA A 101 -1.72 13.36 4.97
N ARG A 102 -2.83 13.19 5.67
CA ARG A 102 -3.15 13.96 6.87
C ARG A 102 -2.10 13.76 7.97
N GLU A 103 -1.71 12.51 8.24
CA GLU A 103 -0.73 12.21 9.27
C GLU A 103 0.69 12.67 8.89
N ILE A 104 1.08 12.53 7.62
CA ILE A 104 2.35 13.06 7.12
C ILE A 104 2.40 14.57 7.31
N PHE A 105 1.39 15.31 6.85
CA PHE A 105 1.36 16.76 6.97
C PHE A 105 1.24 17.26 8.43
N ARG A 106 0.65 16.46 9.30
CA ARG A 106 0.56 16.77 10.73
C ARG A 106 1.89 16.61 11.45
N ARG A 107 2.62 15.53 11.14
CA ARG A 107 3.84 15.15 11.85
C ARG A 107 5.11 15.71 11.22
N TYR A 108 5.07 15.99 9.91
CA TYR A 108 6.21 16.45 9.13
C TYR A 108 5.85 17.70 8.33
N LEU A 109 5.80 18.84 9.03
CA LEU A 109 5.34 20.11 8.47
C LEU A 109 6.20 20.62 7.30
N GLU A 110 7.48 20.26 7.23
CA GLU A 110 8.36 20.68 6.15
C GLU A 110 7.93 20.10 4.80
N ILE A 111 7.46 18.85 4.78
CA ILE A 111 6.93 18.22 3.57
C ILE A 111 5.70 18.96 3.03
N LYS A 112 4.88 19.52 3.93
CA LYS A 112 3.72 20.30 3.50
C LYS A 112 4.09 21.50 2.64
N LYS A 113 5.26 22.10 2.87
CA LYS A 113 5.77 23.23 2.09
C LYS A 113 6.18 22.83 0.67
N GLU A 114 6.51 21.56 0.45
CA GLU A 114 6.85 21.02 -0.86
C GLU A 114 5.65 20.90 -1.81
N PHE A 115 4.44 20.98 -1.28
CA PHE A 115 3.21 20.78 -2.04
C PHE A 115 2.32 22.02 -2.02
N TRP A 116 2.33 22.75 -3.13
CA TRP A 116 1.33 23.76 -3.42
C TRP A 116 -0.03 23.08 -3.60
N GLY A 117 -1.02 23.41 -2.78
CA GLY A 117 -2.36 22.79 -2.84
C GLY A 117 -2.64 21.67 -1.86
N GLY A 118 -1.65 21.24 -1.06
CA GLY A 118 -1.88 20.35 0.09
C GLY A 118 -2.17 18.89 -0.25
N GLU A 119 -1.83 18.42 -1.45
CA GLU A 119 -2.01 17.02 -1.83
C GLU A 119 -0.66 16.29 -1.86
N PHE A 120 -0.52 15.25 -1.03
CA PHE A 120 0.68 14.43 -0.98
C PHE A 120 0.73 13.37 -2.08
N TRP A 121 -0.41 12.77 -2.41
CA TRP A 121 -0.54 11.71 -3.40
C TRP A 121 -1.03 12.22 -4.75
N SER A 122 -0.60 11.57 -5.83
CA SER A 122 -1.20 11.76 -7.16
C SER A 122 -2.66 11.29 -7.17
N ASP A 123 -3.48 11.81 -8.07
CA ASP A 123 -4.88 11.39 -8.21
C ASP A 123 -5.00 9.94 -8.66
N GLY A 124 -4.15 9.51 -9.58
CA GLY A 124 -4.16 8.17 -10.14
C GLY A 124 -3.66 7.07 -9.17
N TYR A 125 -4.01 5.85 -9.50
CA TYR A 125 -3.53 4.64 -8.87
C TYR A 125 -3.64 3.47 -9.86
N TYR A 126 -2.89 2.39 -9.58
CA TYR A 126 -3.02 1.11 -10.26
C TYR A 126 -3.70 0.12 -9.33
N VAL A 127 -4.57 -0.72 -9.87
CA VAL A 127 -5.19 -1.83 -9.14
C VAL A 127 -5.18 -3.09 -10.01
N ALA A 128 -4.81 -4.20 -9.39
CA ALA A 128 -4.98 -5.54 -9.96
C ALA A 128 -5.57 -6.48 -8.91
N THR A 129 -6.39 -7.41 -9.36
CA THR A 129 -6.84 -8.51 -8.51
C THR A 129 -5.75 -9.57 -8.41
N VAL A 130 -5.61 -10.16 -7.23
CA VAL A 130 -4.65 -11.24 -6.98
C VAL A 130 -5.45 -12.51 -6.71
N GLY A 131 -5.33 -13.50 -7.60
CA GLY A 131 -6.08 -14.75 -7.48
C GLY A 131 -5.43 -15.75 -6.53
N ALA A 132 -6.24 -16.56 -5.86
CA ALA A 132 -5.81 -17.59 -4.91
C ALA A 132 -4.92 -18.69 -5.52
N ARG A 133 -4.98 -18.90 -6.84
CA ARG A 133 -4.31 -20.03 -7.52
C ARG A 133 -3.01 -19.67 -8.22
N GLY A 134 -2.11 -18.92 -7.60
CA GLY A 134 -0.75 -18.87 -8.10
C GLY A 134 -0.10 -17.51 -8.34
N ASN A 135 -0.82 -16.42 -8.27
CA ASN A 135 -0.23 -15.08 -8.42
C ASN A 135 0.09 -14.41 -7.09
N TRP A 136 -0.51 -14.85 -5.99
CA TRP A 136 -0.36 -14.23 -4.68
C TRP A 136 1.11 -14.25 -4.21
N SER A 137 1.72 -15.42 -4.15
CA SER A 137 3.13 -15.56 -3.76
C SER A 137 4.10 -14.84 -4.70
N LYS A 138 3.75 -14.67 -5.97
CA LYS A 138 4.55 -13.90 -6.93
C LYS A 138 4.44 -12.40 -6.66
N VAL A 139 3.23 -11.91 -6.39
CA VAL A 139 2.99 -10.49 -6.06
C VAL A 139 3.62 -10.13 -4.73
N GLU A 140 3.44 -10.97 -3.71
CA GLU A 140 4.08 -10.80 -2.41
C GLU A 140 5.62 -10.74 -2.54
N LYS A 141 6.22 -11.71 -3.22
CA LYS A 141 7.67 -11.71 -3.50
C LYS A 141 8.12 -10.50 -4.32
N TYR A 142 7.28 -10.03 -5.24
CA TYR A 142 7.57 -8.81 -6.00
C TYR A 142 7.57 -7.59 -5.09
N ILE A 143 6.57 -7.43 -4.24
CA ILE A 143 6.46 -6.33 -3.27
C ILE A 143 7.64 -6.39 -2.30
N GLN A 144 7.96 -7.58 -1.78
CA GLN A 144 9.12 -7.80 -0.91
C GLN A 144 10.46 -7.46 -1.60
N LYS A 145 10.58 -7.74 -2.90
CA LYS A 145 11.77 -7.36 -3.68
C LYS A 145 11.88 -5.86 -3.91
N GLN A 146 10.75 -5.15 -4.04
CA GLN A 146 10.75 -3.68 -4.14
C GLN A 146 11.29 -3.03 -2.86
N ALA A 147 11.19 -3.72 -1.73
CA ALA A 147 11.71 -3.30 -0.43
C ALA A 147 13.21 -3.58 -0.22
N LYS A 148 13.91 -4.24 -1.16
CA LYS A 148 15.37 -4.46 -1.08
C LYS A 148 16.13 -3.44 -1.93
N PRO A 149 17.35 -2.97 -1.52
CA PRO A 149 18.16 -2.09 -2.34
C PRO A 149 18.38 -2.71 -3.71
N LYS A 150 18.00 -2.00 -4.76
CA LYS A 150 18.26 -2.45 -6.13
C LYS A 150 19.72 -2.19 -6.47
N GLU A 151 20.53 -3.22 -6.50
CA GLU A 151 21.60 -3.31 -7.48
C GLU A 151 20.94 -3.72 -8.80
N ASP A 152 20.89 -2.75 -9.72
CA ASP A 152 20.58 -2.92 -11.15
C ASP A 152 19.25 -3.60 -11.51
N LEU A 153 18.17 -2.84 -11.66
CA LEU A 153 16.99 -3.27 -12.39
C LEU A 153 16.59 -2.24 -13.44
N ARG A 154 16.77 -2.63 -14.71
CA ARG A 154 16.26 -1.93 -15.88
C ARG A 154 14.76 -1.68 -15.73
N GLN A 155 14.35 -0.44 -15.94
CA GLN A 155 12.98 0.04 -15.91
C GLN A 155 12.02 -0.89 -16.65
N ILE A 156 11.04 -1.45 -15.93
CA ILE A 156 9.82 -1.90 -16.56
C ILE A 156 9.03 -0.64 -16.87
N ARG A 157 8.92 -0.28 -18.15
CA ARG A 157 7.99 0.75 -18.62
C ARG A 157 6.57 0.27 -18.30
N LEU A 158 5.91 0.93 -17.38
CA LEU A 158 4.47 0.97 -17.28
C LEU A 158 4.00 2.11 -18.19
N PHE A 159 3.09 1.80 -19.10
CA PHE A 159 2.51 2.65 -20.14
C PHE A 159 2.07 4.02 -19.66
#